data_82388224b7071ec01b2970568f6462eb
#
_entry.id   82388224b7071ec01b2970568f6462eb
#
_cell.length_a   1.000
_cell.length_b   1.000
_cell.length_c   1.000
_cell.angle_alpha   90.00
_cell.angle_beta   90.00
_cell.angle_gamma   90.00
#
_symmetry.space_group_name_H-M   'P 1'
#
loop_
_entity.id
_entity.type
_entity.pdbx_description
1 polymer ?
#
loop_
_entity_poly.entity_id
_entity_poly.type
_entity_poly.pdbx_seq_one_letter_code
_entity_poly.pdbx_strand_id
1 'polypeptide(L)'
;MITSMISYPSLTTTSPIFDAGIPSTDKNMLGEQIGELKGKTMGQRVLDSEGPRMETTLSSTGSVRGTNVKETVTFVGSPISAGVLHGEGHGVLMGGESEMATFRGEAFGRISSSGSVKWRGAHFYRTTSSTGKLAFLNNVVGVFEAEIDAEGNVTEKIWEWK
;
A
#
# COMPACT_ATOMS: atom_id res chain seq x y z
N MET A 1 18.68 -67.68 -32.03
CA MET A 1 18.17 -66.65 -31.12
C MET A 1 18.39 -65.29 -31.78
N ILE A 2 17.32 -64.70 -32.30
CA ILE A 2 17.37 -63.43 -33.02
C ILE A 2 16.79 -62.40 -32.07
N THR A 3 17.63 -61.49 -31.53
CA THR A 3 17.19 -60.40 -30.67
C THR A 3 16.83 -59.23 -31.55
N SER A 4 15.52 -58.93 -31.64
CA SER A 4 14.95 -57.79 -32.33
C SER A 4 15.18 -56.52 -31.49
N MET A 5 15.97 -55.59 -32.00
CA MET A 5 16.06 -54.23 -31.43
C MET A 5 14.89 -53.40 -31.95
N ILE A 6 14.01 -53.00 -31.01
CA ILE A 6 12.95 -52.05 -31.29
C ILE A 6 13.55 -50.64 -31.16
N SER A 7 13.64 -49.94 -32.28
CA SER A 7 14.03 -48.54 -32.32
C SER A 7 12.82 -47.65 -32.04
N TYR A 8 12.88 -46.83 -30.95
CA TYR A 8 11.88 -45.83 -30.66
C TYR A 8 12.21 -44.54 -31.46
N PRO A 9 11.23 -43.93 -32.12
CA PRO A 9 11.46 -42.67 -32.78
C PRO A 9 11.65 -41.57 -31.72
N SER A 10 12.66 -40.74 -31.94
CA SER A 10 12.96 -39.54 -31.18
C SER A 10 11.79 -38.55 -31.29
N LEU A 11 11.11 -38.30 -30.17
CA LEU A 11 10.15 -37.22 -30.05
C LEU A 11 10.92 -35.89 -30.02
N THR A 12 10.91 -35.17 -31.12
CA THR A 12 11.27 -33.76 -31.17
C THR A 12 10.24 -32.98 -30.37
N THR A 13 10.62 -32.60 -29.16
CA THR A 13 9.88 -31.62 -28.35
C THR A 13 9.95 -30.27 -29.06
N THR A 14 8.93 -29.93 -29.82
CA THR A 14 8.63 -28.55 -30.19
C THR A 14 8.26 -27.84 -28.91
N SER A 15 9.13 -26.97 -28.43
CA SER A 15 8.81 -26.03 -27.37
C SER A 15 7.56 -25.23 -27.73
N PRO A 16 6.56 -25.15 -26.84
CA PRO A 16 5.42 -24.31 -27.12
C PRO A 16 5.84 -22.85 -27.17
N ILE A 17 5.35 -22.21 -28.19
CA ILE A 17 5.37 -20.79 -28.45
C ILE A 17 4.83 -20.02 -27.22
N PHE A 18 5.71 -19.61 -26.32
CA PHE A 18 5.47 -18.59 -25.30
C PHE A 18 6.48 -17.46 -25.43
N ASP A 19 6.76 -17.09 -26.69
CA ASP A 19 7.41 -15.82 -26.99
C ASP A 19 6.49 -14.99 -27.89
N ALA A 20 5.23 -14.92 -27.53
CA ALA A 20 4.42 -13.76 -27.87
C ALA A 20 4.83 -12.70 -26.85
N GLY A 21 5.76 -11.84 -27.23
CA GLY A 21 6.20 -10.73 -26.43
C GLY A 21 5.00 -10.04 -25.81
N ILE A 22 4.85 -10.18 -24.50
CA ILE A 22 4.03 -9.28 -23.71
C ILE A 22 4.62 -7.91 -24.03
N PRO A 23 3.89 -7.00 -24.69
CA PRO A 23 4.41 -5.67 -24.92
C PRO A 23 4.83 -5.15 -23.55
N SER A 24 6.06 -4.69 -23.42
CA SER A 24 6.57 -4.03 -22.23
C SER A 24 5.96 -2.63 -22.15
N THR A 25 4.65 -2.57 -22.18
CA THR A 25 3.83 -1.42 -21.92
C THR A 25 3.24 -1.63 -20.56
N ASP A 26 3.83 -1.02 -19.64
CA ASP A 26 3.40 -0.35 -18.44
C ASP A 26 4.36 -0.60 -17.28
N LYS A 27 5.44 0.16 -17.31
CA LYS A 27 6.24 0.40 -16.10
C LYS A 27 5.47 1.19 -15.02
N ASN A 28 4.19 1.48 -15.26
CA ASN A 28 3.30 2.17 -14.32
C ASN A 28 2.03 1.35 -14.11
N MET A 29 2.13 0.22 -13.42
CA MET A 29 0.96 -0.45 -12.84
C MET A 29 0.31 0.41 -11.73
N LEU A 30 1.05 1.35 -11.16
CA LEU A 30 0.52 2.41 -10.34
C LEU A 30 0.05 3.53 -11.26
N GLY A 31 -1.17 4.00 -11.07
CA GLY A 31 -1.72 5.15 -11.78
C GLY A 31 -1.00 6.45 -11.42
N GLU A 32 -1.68 7.57 -11.61
CA GLU A 32 -1.15 8.89 -11.25
C GLU A 32 -0.88 8.98 -9.74
N GLN A 33 0.24 9.62 -9.34
CA GLN A 33 0.45 9.99 -7.95
C GLN A 33 -0.56 11.08 -7.59
N ILE A 34 -1.47 10.75 -6.68
CA ILE A 34 -2.55 11.63 -6.25
C ILE A 34 -2.27 12.33 -4.92
N GLY A 35 -1.34 11.83 -4.10
CA GLY A 35 -1.07 12.39 -2.79
C GLY A 35 0.39 12.35 -2.37
N GLU A 36 0.77 13.36 -1.59
CA GLU A 36 2.02 13.40 -0.82
C GLU A 36 1.76 14.10 0.50
N LEU A 37 2.03 13.39 1.61
CA LEU A 37 1.80 13.89 2.96
C LEU A 37 3.05 13.71 3.82
N LYS A 38 3.17 14.60 4.82
CA LYS A 38 4.21 14.54 5.84
C LYS A 38 3.59 14.82 7.20
N GLY A 39 4.05 14.12 8.22
CA GLY A 39 3.46 14.24 9.54
C GLY A 39 4.28 13.63 10.65
N LYS A 40 3.61 13.32 11.74
CA LYS A 40 4.22 12.71 12.93
C LYS A 40 3.30 11.70 13.57
N THR A 41 3.93 10.78 14.28
CA THR A 41 3.28 9.91 15.26
C THR A 41 2.83 10.77 16.44
N MET A 42 1.54 10.73 16.74
CA MET A 42 0.90 11.48 17.83
C MET A 42 0.84 10.68 19.12
N GLY A 43 0.82 9.37 19.03
CA GLY A 43 0.79 8.48 20.17
C GLY A 43 0.72 7.01 19.76
N GLN A 44 1.09 6.16 20.73
CA GLN A 44 1.03 4.72 20.59
C GLN A 44 0.41 4.12 21.84
N ARG A 45 -0.32 3.03 21.69
CA ARG A 45 -0.94 2.26 22.77
C ARG A 45 -0.72 0.77 22.55
N VAL A 46 -0.22 0.09 23.57
CA VAL A 46 -0.13 -1.38 23.56
C VAL A 46 -1.52 -1.95 23.75
N LEU A 47 -1.98 -2.76 22.82
CA LEU A 47 -3.27 -3.46 22.91
C LEU A 47 -3.11 -4.88 23.46
N ASP A 48 -1.99 -5.52 23.13
CA ASP A 48 -1.68 -6.86 23.57
C ASP A 48 -0.13 -6.99 23.69
N SER A 49 0.33 -7.60 24.76
CA SER A 49 1.76 -7.81 25.01
C SER A 49 2.24 -9.23 24.70
N GLU A 50 1.37 -10.22 24.70
CA GLU A 50 1.75 -11.61 24.44
C GLU A 50 1.85 -11.92 22.93
N GLY A 51 0.92 -11.37 22.12
CA GLY A 51 1.04 -11.27 20.67
C GLY A 51 1.12 -9.80 20.30
N PRO A 52 2.30 -9.16 20.36
CA PRO A 52 2.40 -7.70 20.47
C PRO A 52 1.60 -6.99 19.40
N ARG A 53 0.61 -6.23 19.85
CA ARG A 53 -0.25 -5.39 19.01
C ARG A 53 -0.17 -3.96 19.49
N MET A 54 0.17 -3.08 18.57
CA MET A 54 0.36 -1.66 18.84
C MET A 54 -0.64 -0.85 18.04
N GLU A 55 -1.45 -0.06 18.71
CA GLU A 55 -2.23 0.99 18.07
C GLU A 55 -1.36 2.25 17.94
N THR A 56 -1.33 2.83 16.76
CA THR A 56 -0.56 4.03 16.46
C THR A 56 -1.46 5.06 15.79
N THR A 57 -1.42 6.29 16.27
CA THR A 57 -2.12 7.43 15.66
C THR A 57 -1.11 8.39 15.05
N LEU A 58 -1.35 8.74 13.78
CA LEU A 58 -0.56 9.70 13.01
C LEU A 58 -1.39 10.95 12.72
N SER A 59 -0.72 12.08 12.59
CA SER A 59 -1.29 13.30 12.02
C SER A 59 -0.35 13.84 10.96
N SER A 60 -0.88 13.98 9.74
CA SER A 60 -0.12 14.42 8.57
C SER A 60 -0.81 15.60 7.89
N THR A 61 -0.03 16.36 7.13
CA THR A 61 -0.52 17.41 6.24
C THR A 61 0.15 17.27 4.90
N GLY A 62 -0.52 17.70 3.84
CA GLY A 62 0.05 17.62 2.51
C GLY A 62 -0.96 18.00 1.44
N SER A 63 -0.84 17.39 0.29
CA SER A 63 -1.66 17.67 -0.87
C SER A 63 -2.20 16.39 -1.48
N VAL A 64 -3.49 16.40 -1.82
CA VAL A 64 -4.15 15.35 -2.61
C VAL A 64 -4.78 15.99 -3.84
N ARG A 65 -4.29 15.64 -5.03
CA ARG A 65 -4.58 16.31 -6.32
C ARG A 65 -4.57 17.83 -6.22
N GLY A 66 -3.50 18.37 -5.61
CA GLY A 66 -3.32 19.82 -5.45
C GLY A 66 -4.20 20.46 -4.37
N THR A 67 -5.06 19.70 -3.70
CA THR A 67 -5.85 20.19 -2.57
C THR A 67 -5.09 19.97 -1.27
N ASN A 68 -4.84 21.03 -0.51
CA ASN A 68 -4.24 20.92 0.81
C ASN A 68 -5.17 20.16 1.75
N VAL A 69 -4.63 19.14 2.41
CA VAL A 69 -5.38 18.30 3.33
C VAL A 69 -4.65 18.12 4.65
N LYS A 70 -5.43 17.89 5.69
CA LYS A 70 -4.98 17.34 6.96
C LYS A 70 -5.50 15.91 7.08
N GLU A 71 -4.61 15.00 7.41
CA GLU A 71 -4.93 13.60 7.66
C GLU A 71 -4.81 13.28 9.14
N THR A 72 -5.70 12.43 9.62
CA THR A 72 -5.54 11.72 10.90
C THR A 72 -5.85 10.25 10.63
N VAL A 73 -4.93 9.39 10.95
CA VAL A 73 -5.06 7.94 10.77
C VAL A 73 -4.70 7.22 12.05
N THR A 74 -5.44 6.17 12.37
CA THR A 74 -5.14 5.24 13.45
C THR A 74 -5.10 3.83 12.87
N PHE A 75 -4.02 3.11 13.17
CA PHE A 75 -3.84 1.74 12.72
C PHE A 75 -3.30 0.85 13.84
N VAL A 76 -3.57 -0.44 13.73
CA VAL A 76 -3.02 -1.47 14.59
C VAL A 76 -1.97 -2.25 13.82
N GLY A 77 -0.74 -2.21 14.32
CA GLY A 77 0.38 -3.00 13.79
C GLY A 77 0.61 -4.26 14.60
N SER A 78 0.82 -5.38 13.95
CA SER A 78 1.11 -6.68 14.55
C SER A 78 2.28 -7.36 13.83
N PRO A 79 3.29 -7.91 14.52
CA PRO A 79 4.34 -8.67 13.88
C PRO A 79 3.79 -10.00 13.33
N ILE A 80 4.15 -10.33 12.11
CA ILE A 80 3.78 -11.59 11.45
C ILE A 80 4.98 -12.48 11.14
N SER A 81 6.17 -11.90 11.09
CA SER A 81 7.46 -12.60 10.99
C SER A 81 8.60 -11.66 11.39
N ALA A 82 9.83 -12.15 11.44
CA ALA A 82 10.99 -11.34 11.81
C ALA A 82 11.10 -10.09 10.91
N GLY A 83 10.99 -8.90 11.52
CA GLY A 83 11.11 -7.61 10.83
C GLY A 83 9.94 -7.25 9.91
N VAL A 84 8.85 -8.03 9.91
CA VAL A 84 7.66 -7.76 9.10
C VAL A 84 6.43 -7.58 9.99
N LEU A 85 5.73 -6.49 9.75
CA LEU A 85 4.49 -6.12 10.42
C LEU A 85 3.31 -6.21 9.43
N HIS A 86 2.15 -6.59 9.90
CA HIS A 86 0.86 -6.34 9.25
C HIS A 86 0.19 -5.17 9.97
N GLY A 87 -0.39 -4.26 9.22
CA GLY A 87 -1.11 -3.10 9.74
C GLY A 87 -2.49 -2.98 9.10
N GLU A 88 -3.50 -2.72 9.91
CA GLU A 88 -4.85 -2.37 9.48
C GLU A 88 -5.30 -1.11 10.19
N GLY A 89 -5.96 -0.22 9.45
CA GLY A 89 -6.36 1.05 10.02
C GLY A 89 -7.43 1.80 9.23
N HIS A 90 -7.74 2.95 9.74
CA HIS A 90 -8.69 3.86 9.15
C HIS A 90 -8.27 5.31 9.41
N GLY A 91 -8.68 6.18 8.52
CA GLY A 91 -8.33 7.58 8.62
C GLY A 91 -9.36 8.52 8.01
N VAL A 92 -9.13 9.79 8.27
CA VAL A 92 -9.92 10.91 7.78
C VAL A 92 -8.98 11.90 7.11
N LEU A 93 -9.33 12.31 5.90
CA LEU A 93 -8.75 13.45 5.19
C LEU A 93 -9.71 14.62 5.29
N MET A 94 -9.22 15.75 5.76
CA MET A 94 -9.97 16.99 5.80
C MET A 94 -9.34 18.01 4.85
N GLY A 95 -10.10 18.46 3.88
CA GLY A 95 -9.77 19.55 2.97
C GLY A 95 -10.28 20.89 3.46
N GLY A 96 -10.12 21.92 2.63
CA GLY A 96 -10.77 23.21 2.85
C GLY A 96 -12.28 23.13 2.72
N GLU A 97 -13.00 24.17 3.21
CA GLU A 97 -14.46 24.30 3.08
C GLU A 97 -15.27 23.10 3.64
N SER A 98 -14.79 22.47 4.71
CA SER A 98 -15.43 21.33 5.38
C SER A 98 -15.51 20.06 4.52
N GLU A 99 -14.72 19.94 3.46
CA GLU A 99 -14.62 18.70 2.69
C GLU A 99 -13.94 17.60 3.49
N MET A 100 -14.50 16.41 3.42
CA MET A 100 -13.98 15.27 4.14
C MET A 100 -14.05 14.00 3.27
N ALA A 101 -12.97 13.22 3.32
CA ALA A 101 -12.95 11.83 2.87
C ALA A 101 -12.49 10.93 4.00
N THR A 102 -12.97 9.71 4.02
CA THR A 102 -12.54 8.67 4.94
C THR A 102 -11.90 7.54 4.17
N PHE A 103 -11.09 6.74 4.85
CA PHE A 103 -10.54 5.53 4.26
C PHE A 103 -10.37 4.42 5.29
N ARG A 104 -10.33 3.19 4.79
CA ARG A 104 -9.79 2.02 5.48
C ARG A 104 -8.61 1.52 4.69
N GLY A 105 -7.65 0.90 5.35
CA GLY A 105 -6.47 0.40 4.68
C GLY A 105 -5.82 -0.77 5.38
N GLU A 106 -5.07 -1.51 4.59
CA GLU A 106 -4.18 -2.58 5.05
C GLU A 106 -2.81 -2.41 4.42
N ALA A 107 -1.78 -2.80 5.15
CA ALA A 107 -0.40 -2.67 4.72
C ALA A 107 0.52 -3.71 5.35
N PHE A 108 1.66 -3.94 4.69
CA PHE A 108 2.80 -4.61 5.28
C PHE A 108 3.92 -3.62 5.56
N GLY A 109 4.45 -3.66 6.78
CA GLY A 109 5.58 -2.86 7.23
C GLY A 109 6.86 -3.70 7.30
N ARG A 110 7.98 -3.09 6.92
CA ARG A 110 9.31 -3.69 7.08
C ARG A 110 10.16 -2.80 7.98
N ILE A 111 10.65 -3.39 9.06
CA ILE A 111 11.52 -2.71 10.02
C ILE A 111 12.94 -2.72 9.45
N SER A 112 13.56 -1.54 9.38
CA SER A 112 14.96 -1.38 8.98
C SER A 112 15.90 -1.51 10.19
N SER A 113 17.20 -1.65 9.93
CA SER A 113 18.23 -1.64 10.97
C SER A 113 18.34 -0.30 11.70
N SER A 114 17.87 0.80 11.11
CA SER A 114 17.83 2.12 11.73
C SER A 114 16.59 2.34 12.62
N GLY A 115 15.69 1.35 12.71
CA GLY A 115 14.45 1.48 13.48
C GLY A 115 13.29 2.15 12.72
N SER A 116 13.49 2.54 11.45
CA SER A 116 12.38 3.02 10.62
C SER A 116 11.52 1.85 10.14
N VAL A 117 10.24 2.13 9.88
CA VAL A 117 9.30 1.16 9.30
C VAL A 117 8.80 1.68 7.97
N LYS A 118 9.05 0.92 6.91
CA LYS A 118 8.51 1.20 5.57
C LYS A 118 7.25 0.39 5.34
N TRP A 119 6.16 1.07 5.08
CA TRP A 119 4.84 0.51 4.85
C TRP A 119 4.48 0.57 3.37
N ARG A 120 3.82 -0.49 2.88
CA ARG A 120 3.21 -0.57 1.56
C ARG A 120 1.84 -1.20 1.68
N GLY A 121 0.84 -0.56 1.09
CA GLY A 121 -0.53 -1.02 1.23
C GLY A 121 -1.50 -0.31 0.32
N ALA A 122 -2.77 -0.45 0.66
CA ALA A 122 -3.87 0.18 -0.06
C ALA A 122 -4.84 0.87 0.90
N HIS A 123 -5.33 2.03 0.48
CA HIS A 123 -6.42 2.77 1.09
C HIS A 123 -7.68 2.66 0.23
N PHE A 124 -8.80 2.35 0.84
CA PHE A 124 -10.12 2.31 0.22
C PHE A 124 -10.88 3.56 0.65
N TYR A 125 -10.89 4.55 -0.24
CA TYR A 125 -11.46 5.86 0.06
C TYR A 125 -12.96 5.91 -0.13
N ARG A 126 -13.61 6.72 0.71
CA ARG A 126 -15.02 7.10 0.60
C ARG A 126 -15.21 8.55 0.98
N THR A 127 -16.13 9.21 0.29
CA THR A 127 -16.63 10.55 0.67
C THR A 127 -18.12 10.62 0.40
N THR A 128 -18.82 11.39 1.22
CA THR A 128 -20.24 11.72 0.99
C THR A 128 -20.40 12.99 0.17
N SER A 129 -19.31 13.71 -0.09
CA SER A 129 -19.33 14.91 -0.91
C SER A 129 -19.56 14.53 -2.37
N SER A 130 -20.65 15.02 -2.97
CA SER A 130 -20.93 14.87 -4.41
C SER A 130 -20.27 15.95 -5.26
N THR A 131 -19.80 17.01 -4.63
CA THR A 131 -19.13 18.17 -5.25
C THR A 131 -17.91 18.52 -4.41
N GLY A 132 -16.98 19.28 -4.99
CA GLY A 132 -15.78 19.72 -4.30
C GLY A 132 -14.53 18.96 -4.72
N LYS A 133 -13.41 19.38 -4.19
CA LYS A 133 -12.07 18.91 -4.64
C LYS A 133 -11.74 17.50 -4.18
N LEU A 134 -12.35 17.01 -3.08
CA LEU A 134 -12.17 15.63 -2.59
C LEU A 134 -13.26 14.67 -3.08
N ALA A 135 -14.26 15.13 -3.83
CA ALA A 135 -15.34 14.29 -4.35
C ALA A 135 -14.83 13.12 -5.23
N PHE A 136 -13.71 13.29 -5.92
CA PHE A 136 -13.11 12.24 -6.74
C PHE A 136 -12.66 11.01 -5.94
N LEU A 137 -12.40 11.14 -4.63
CA LEU A 137 -12.00 10.03 -3.76
C LEU A 137 -13.13 9.03 -3.47
N ASN A 138 -14.35 9.29 -3.94
CA ASN A 138 -15.45 8.35 -3.68
C ASN A 138 -15.26 7.04 -4.44
N ASN A 139 -15.13 5.93 -3.70
CA ASN A 139 -14.88 4.58 -4.21
C ASN A 139 -13.53 4.43 -4.95
N VAL A 140 -12.52 5.23 -4.60
CA VAL A 140 -11.17 5.12 -5.13
C VAL A 140 -10.33 4.18 -4.26
N VAL A 141 -9.49 3.38 -4.90
CA VAL A 141 -8.41 2.65 -4.25
C VAL A 141 -7.11 3.41 -4.49
N GLY A 142 -6.45 3.80 -3.40
CA GLY A 142 -5.12 4.37 -3.43
C GLY A 142 -4.10 3.37 -2.92
N VAL A 143 -3.11 3.01 -3.72
CA VAL A 143 -1.93 2.30 -3.20
C VAL A 143 -0.96 3.31 -2.63
N PHE A 144 -0.31 2.96 -1.53
CA PHE A 144 0.57 3.90 -0.86
C PHE A 144 1.91 3.28 -0.44
N GLU A 145 2.90 4.14 -0.35
CA GLU A 145 4.15 3.90 0.36
C GLU A 145 4.29 4.95 1.46
N ALA A 146 4.57 4.50 2.67
CA ALA A 146 4.84 5.38 3.80
C ALA A 146 6.09 4.93 4.56
N GLU A 147 6.77 5.88 5.18
CA GLU A 147 7.86 5.61 6.09
C GLU A 147 7.61 6.35 7.41
N ILE A 148 7.77 5.63 8.51
CA ILE A 148 7.82 6.19 9.87
C ILE A 148 9.26 6.01 10.33
N ASP A 149 9.99 7.09 10.52
CA ASP A 149 11.37 7.04 11.00
C ASP A 149 11.46 6.77 12.50
N ALA A 150 12.68 6.60 13.02
CA ALA A 150 12.91 6.30 14.44
C ALA A 150 12.47 7.45 15.37
N GLU A 151 12.38 8.67 14.88
CA GLU A 151 11.91 9.86 15.59
C GLU A 151 10.40 10.06 15.47
N GLY A 152 9.70 9.15 14.76
CA GLY A 152 8.26 9.19 14.55
C GLY A 152 7.80 10.17 13.47
N ASN A 153 8.71 10.70 12.64
CA ASN A 153 8.31 11.47 11.47
C ASN A 153 7.74 10.55 10.40
N VAL A 154 6.72 11.02 9.70
CA VAL A 154 5.97 10.28 8.69
C VAL A 154 6.13 10.95 7.34
N THR A 155 6.37 10.15 6.32
CA THR A 155 6.24 10.54 4.91
C THR A 155 5.36 9.53 4.20
N GLU A 156 4.46 9.99 3.34
CA GLU A 156 3.55 9.13 2.60
C GLU A 156 3.38 9.64 1.17
N LYS A 157 3.32 8.71 0.22
CA LYS A 157 2.95 8.94 -1.18
C LYS A 157 1.82 7.99 -1.57
N ILE A 158 0.86 8.51 -2.31
CA ILE A 158 -0.35 7.80 -2.68
C ILE A 158 -0.52 7.86 -4.20
N TRP A 159 -0.80 6.73 -4.82
CA TRP A 159 -1.13 6.60 -6.24
C TRP A 159 -2.52 6.04 -6.40
N GLU A 160 -3.28 6.56 -7.35
CA GLU A 160 -4.57 5.96 -7.71
C GLU A 160 -4.34 4.63 -8.43
N TRP A 161 -4.98 3.57 -7.96
CA TRP A 161 -5.01 2.31 -8.69
C TRP A 161 -6.15 2.33 -9.69
N LYS A 162 -5.83 2.20 -10.97
CA LYS A 162 -6.78 2.15 -12.12
C LYS A 162 -6.81 0.76 -12.73
#